data_a4546b4e7c7ac98e3afb97aab75a1cf1
#
_entry.id   a4546b4e7c7ac98e3afb97aab75a1cf1
#
_cell.length_a   1.000
_cell.length_b   1.000
_cell.length_c   1.000
_cell.angle_alpha   90.00
_cell.angle_beta   90.00
_cell.angle_gamma   90.00
#
_symmetry.space_group_name_H-M   'P 1'
#
loop_
_entity.id
_entity.type
_entity.pdbx_description
1 polymer ?
#
loop_
_entity_poly.entity_id
_entity_poly.type
_entity_poly.pdbx_seq_one_letter_code
_entity_poly.pdbx_strand_id
1 'polypeptide(L)'
;NFNYSQYHSGYTGLMLDGGGDCWANTSAVNYMCEKLGLTVYARYAANDPGAGSGHRNSVVIIDGERYLVDCGYTGNAPRHYELSKMDYDYSYEILNDGTLRLYQYEGTDTNIVVPDTIDGRKVTVLGNSTFQYCTQASDIESVTLPDSLTTIEKNAFYNCEKLKSVTIPPNVSSIGLAAF
;
A
#
# COMPACT_ATOMS: atom_id res chain seq x y z
N ASN A 1 4.69 25.87 -8.72
CA ASN A 1 3.84 25.77 -7.52
C ASN A 1 2.66 24.87 -7.85
N PHE A 2 2.68 23.63 -7.36
CA PHE A 2 1.56 22.72 -7.49
C PHE A 2 0.41 23.17 -6.57
N ASN A 3 -0.79 23.29 -7.11
CA ASN A 3 -1.97 23.63 -6.33
C ASN A 3 -2.88 22.41 -6.23
N TYR A 4 -3.07 21.89 -5.03
CA TYR A 4 -3.96 20.77 -4.80
C TYR A 4 -5.42 21.23 -4.95
N SER A 5 -6.15 20.56 -5.84
CA SER A 5 -7.56 20.83 -6.11
C SER A 5 -8.34 19.53 -6.19
N GLN A 6 -9.46 19.46 -5.50
CA GLN A 6 -10.36 18.31 -5.54
C GLN A 6 -11.18 18.21 -6.85
N TYR A 7 -11.08 19.23 -7.72
CA TYR A 7 -11.98 19.34 -8.86
C TYR A 7 -11.42 18.78 -10.16
N HIS A 8 -10.15 18.41 -10.20
CA HIS A 8 -9.49 17.91 -11.41
C HIS A 8 -8.91 16.51 -11.17
N SER A 9 -9.65 15.50 -11.60
CA SER A 9 -9.15 14.12 -11.66
C SER A 9 -8.58 13.84 -13.06
N GLY A 10 -7.37 13.28 -13.10
CA GLY A 10 -6.67 12.93 -14.33
C GLY A 10 -5.53 13.90 -14.68
N TYR A 11 -4.59 13.41 -15.48
CA TYR A 11 -3.34 14.11 -15.79
C TYR A 11 -3.55 15.47 -16.51
N THR A 12 -4.67 15.66 -17.17
CA THR A 12 -4.99 16.91 -17.85
C THR A 12 -5.15 18.08 -16.90
N GLY A 13 -5.77 17.89 -15.73
CA GLY A 13 -5.87 18.93 -14.70
C GLY A 13 -4.50 19.38 -14.20
N LEU A 14 -3.60 18.42 -13.94
CA LEU A 14 -2.24 18.72 -13.54
C LEU A 14 -1.46 19.48 -14.62
N MET A 15 -1.55 19.03 -15.87
CA MET A 15 -0.76 19.56 -17.01
C MET A 15 -1.25 20.92 -17.48
N LEU A 16 -2.56 21.18 -17.44
CA LEU A 16 -3.16 22.41 -17.99
C LEU A 16 -3.39 23.48 -16.92
N ASP A 17 -3.81 23.07 -15.73
CA ASP A 17 -4.23 23.99 -14.67
C ASP A 17 -3.19 24.15 -13.56
N GLY A 18 -2.11 23.36 -13.60
CA GLY A 18 -1.05 23.37 -12.60
C GLY A 18 -1.51 22.89 -11.21
N GLY A 19 -2.61 22.13 -11.15
CA GLY A 19 -3.17 21.62 -9.92
C GLY A 19 -4.01 20.38 -10.14
N GLY A 20 -4.26 19.64 -9.07
CA GLY A 20 -5.05 18.42 -9.10
C GLY A 20 -5.03 17.73 -7.73
N ASP A 21 -5.70 16.60 -7.66
CA ASP A 21 -5.67 15.71 -6.50
C ASP A 21 -4.62 14.60 -6.66
N CYS A 22 -4.58 13.67 -5.72
CA CYS A 22 -3.67 12.53 -5.80
C CYS A 22 -3.94 11.64 -7.04
N TRP A 23 -5.17 11.61 -7.55
CA TRP A 23 -5.53 10.90 -8.77
C TRP A 23 -4.91 11.56 -10.01
N ALA A 24 -4.95 12.90 -10.08
CA ALA A 24 -4.34 13.65 -11.16
C ALA A 24 -2.81 13.45 -11.18
N ASN A 25 -2.19 13.49 -10.00
CA ASN A 25 -0.76 13.25 -9.85
C ASN A 25 -0.36 11.84 -10.27
N THR A 26 -1.04 10.83 -9.74
CA THR A 26 -0.79 9.43 -10.09
C THR A 26 -0.97 9.20 -11.58
N SER A 27 -2.03 9.74 -12.18
CA SER A 27 -2.28 9.63 -13.62
C SER A 27 -1.18 10.30 -14.45
N ALA A 28 -0.68 11.46 -14.03
CA ALA A 28 0.40 12.17 -14.72
C ALA A 28 1.72 11.41 -14.61
N VAL A 29 2.08 10.91 -13.44
CA VAL A 29 3.29 10.10 -13.23
C VAL A 29 3.22 8.84 -14.09
N ASN A 30 2.12 8.10 -14.04
CA ASN A 30 1.96 6.89 -14.83
C ASN A 30 2.09 7.18 -16.32
N TYR A 31 1.39 8.19 -16.83
CA TYR A 31 1.49 8.58 -18.24
C TYR A 31 2.92 8.94 -18.67
N MET A 32 3.65 9.73 -17.88
CA MET A 32 5.03 10.08 -18.17
C MET A 32 5.96 8.88 -18.15
N CYS A 33 5.85 8.02 -17.14
CA CYS A 33 6.66 6.81 -17.01
C CYS A 33 6.42 5.83 -18.18
N GLU A 34 5.16 5.62 -18.57
CA GLU A 34 4.80 4.80 -19.74
C GLU A 34 5.40 5.35 -21.03
N LYS A 35 5.38 6.69 -21.22
CA LYS A 35 6.01 7.34 -22.40
C LYS A 35 7.53 7.19 -22.43
N LEU A 36 8.16 7.02 -21.28
CA LEU A 36 9.58 6.72 -21.15
C LEU A 36 9.90 5.22 -21.26
N GLY A 37 8.88 4.38 -21.45
CA GLY A 37 9.04 2.91 -21.52
C GLY A 37 9.27 2.24 -20.17
N LEU A 38 8.97 2.93 -19.07
CA LEU A 38 9.06 2.37 -17.73
C LEU A 38 7.77 1.63 -17.38
N THR A 39 7.90 0.56 -16.63
CA THR A 39 6.76 -0.10 -16.01
C THR A 39 6.30 0.71 -14.80
N VAL A 40 5.00 1.02 -14.75
CA VAL A 40 4.41 1.81 -13.67
C VAL A 40 2.99 1.33 -13.39
N TYR A 41 2.54 1.43 -12.14
CA TYR A 41 1.15 1.19 -11.77
C TYR A 41 0.69 2.14 -10.67
N ALA A 42 -0.62 2.40 -10.66
CA ALA A 42 -1.25 3.15 -9.59
C ALA A 42 -1.43 2.25 -8.35
N ARG A 43 -1.10 2.79 -7.19
CA ARG A 43 -1.25 2.12 -5.90
C ARG A 43 -2.34 2.82 -5.07
N TYR A 44 -3.20 2.02 -4.42
CA TYR A 44 -4.13 2.53 -3.42
C TYR A 44 -3.40 2.73 -2.10
N ALA A 45 -3.29 3.97 -1.67
CA ALA A 45 -2.45 4.37 -0.54
C ALA A 45 -3.26 4.92 0.66
N ALA A 46 -4.56 4.66 0.70
CA ALA A 46 -5.44 5.17 1.77
C ALA A 46 -5.12 4.60 3.16
N ASN A 47 -4.40 3.48 3.22
CA ASN A 47 -3.97 2.86 4.47
C ASN A 47 -2.61 3.38 4.95
N ASP A 48 -1.90 4.16 4.14
CA ASP A 48 -0.60 4.71 4.53
C ASP A 48 -0.75 5.71 5.67
N PRO A 49 0.25 5.83 6.56
CA PRO A 49 0.21 6.77 7.67
C PRO A 49 -0.02 8.20 7.19
N GLY A 50 -1.03 8.87 7.74
CA GLY A 50 -1.36 10.24 7.38
C GLY A 50 -2.07 10.41 6.03
N ALA A 51 -2.29 9.33 5.29
CA ALA A 51 -3.08 9.36 4.06
C ALA A 51 -4.58 9.52 4.36
N GLY A 52 -5.29 10.25 3.52
CA GLY A 52 -6.75 10.34 3.54
C GLY A 52 -7.39 9.16 2.83
N SER A 53 -8.68 8.93 3.10
CA SER A 53 -9.46 7.94 2.36
C SER A 53 -9.40 8.25 0.85
N GLY A 54 -9.04 7.26 0.05
CA GLY A 54 -8.95 7.41 -1.41
C GLY A 54 -7.60 7.93 -1.91
N HIS A 55 -6.58 8.08 -1.05
CA HIS A 55 -5.23 8.47 -1.50
C HIS A 55 -4.67 7.49 -2.54
N ARG A 56 -3.96 8.03 -3.52
CA ARG A 56 -3.29 7.30 -4.61
C ARG A 56 -1.88 7.82 -4.78
N ASN A 57 -0.97 6.90 -5.09
CA ASN A 57 0.38 7.20 -5.54
C ASN A 57 0.79 6.21 -6.64
N SER A 58 2.00 6.33 -7.14
CA SER A 58 2.53 5.47 -8.20
C SER A 58 3.68 4.61 -7.70
N VAL A 59 3.79 3.40 -8.23
CA VAL A 59 5.00 2.58 -8.10
C VAL A 59 5.61 2.45 -9.48
N VAL A 60 6.88 2.82 -9.61
CA VAL A 60 7.66 2.76 -10.85
C VAL A 60 8.71 1.66 -10.71
N ILE A 61 8.84 0.81 -11.72
CA ILE A 61 9.88 -0.21 -11.79
C ILE A 61 11.07 0.33 -12.58
N ILE A 62 12.24 0.36 -11.94
CA ILE A 62 13.51 0.79 -12.56
C ILE A 62 14.53 -0.30 -12.27
N ASP A 63 15.08 -0.91 -13.33
CA ASP A 63 16.06 -2.01 -13.24
C ASP A 63 15.60 -3.18 -12.36
N GLY A 64 14.30 -3.48 -12.38
CA GLY A 64 13.67 -4.53 -11.58
C GLY A 64 13.35 -4.15 -10.12
N GLU A 65 13.75 -2.96 -9.69
CA GLU A 65 13.48 -2.44 -8.35
C GLU A 65 12.24 -1.55 -8.33
N ARG A 66 11.47 -1.60 -7.24
CA ARG A 66 10.26 -0.80 -7.06
C ARG A 66 10.57 0.51 -6.36
N TYR A 67 10.01 1.59 -6.88
CA TYR A 67 10.13 2.93 -6.31
C TYR A 67 8.75 3.54 -6.12
N LEU A 68 8.46 3.97 -4.89
CA LEU A 68 7.28 4.73 -4.56
C LEU A 68 7.45 6.18 -5.02
N VAL A 69 6.47 6.68 -5.78
CA VAL A 69 6.39 8.09 -6.18
C VAL A 69 5.11 8.67 -5.60
N ASP A 70 5.22 9.47 -4.57
CA ASP A 70 4.11 10.18 -3.97
C ASP A 70 4.30 11.69 -4.14
N CYS A 71 3.38 12.34 -4.85
CA CYS A 71 3.44 13.76 -5.16
C CYS A 71 2.68 14.63 -4.15
N GLY A 72 2.46 14.12 -2.96
CA GLY A 72 1.98 14.91 -1.86
C GLY A 72 0.55 14.63 -1.44
N TYR A 73 0.38 14.78 -0.17
CA TYR A 73 -0.84 14.63 0.57
C TYR A 73 -1.38 15.99 1.01
N THR A 74 -2.71 16.12 1.02
CA THR A 74 -3.37 17.29 1.55
C THR A 74 -4.00 17.01 2.89
N GLY A 75 -3.58 17.69 3.82
CA GLY A 75 -4.08 17.78 5.16
C GLY A 75 -3.18 18.78 5.87
N ASN A 76 -3.20 18.83 7.18
CA ASN A 76 -2.25 19.61 7.96
C ASN A 76 -0.83 19.02 7.98
N ALA A 77 -0.56 17.99 7.17
CA ALA A 77 0.75 17.39 7.02
C ALA A 77 1.56 18.15 5.95
N PRO A 78 2.88 18.28 6.11
CA PRO A 78 3.73 18.87 5.09
C PRO A 78 3.62 18.09 3.79
N ARG A 79 3.68 18.79 2.66
CA ARG A 79 3.70 18.16 1.33
C ARG A 79 4.95 17.29 1.22
N HIS A 80 4.77 16.00 1.11
CA HIS A 80 5.86 15.08 0.85
C HIS A 80 5.92 14.79 -0.64
N TYR A 81 7.03 15.17 -1.26
CA TYR A 81 7.44 14.61 -2.54
C TYR A 81 8.39 13.49 -2.17
N GLU A 82 7.94 12.27 -2.25
CA GLU A 82 8.75 11.13 -1.88
C GLU A 82 9.02 10.26 -3.10
N LEU A 83 10.30 9.99 -3.32
CA LEU A 83 10.77 8.89 -4.14
C LEU A 83 11.57 8.00 -3.22
N SER A 84 11.00 6.86 -2.85
CA SER A 84 11.65 5.91 -1.97
C SER A 84 11.69 4.52 -2.58
N LYS A 85 12.83 3.84 -2.42
CA LYS A 85 12.93 2.43 -2.78
C LYS A 85 12.05 1.60 -1.85
N MET A 86 11.27 0.69 -2.43
CA MET A 86 10.46 -0.26 -1.68
C MET A 86 11.27 -1.55 -1.47
N ASP A 87 11.94 -1.65 -0.35
CA ASP A 87 12.82 -2.79 -0.06
C ASP A 87 12.05 -4.05 0.39
N TYR A 88 10.77 -3.91 0.77
CA TYR A 88 9.91 -4.99 1.23
C TYR A 88 8.60 -5.05 0.45
N ASP A 89 7.97 -6.23 0.46
CA ASP A 89 6.66 -6.43 -0.17
C ASP A 89 5.49 -5.90 0.67
N TYR A 90 5.77 -5.07 1.67
CA TYR A 90 4.77 -4.49 2.55
C TYR A 90 5.05 -3.02 2.83
N SER A 91 4.01 -2.21 2.82
CA SER A 91 4.01 -0.93 3.53
C SER A 91 3.73 -1.18 5.00
N TYR A 92 4.44 -0.51 5.90
CA TYR A 92 4.29 -0.73 7.34
C TYR A 92 4.42 0.54 8.17
N GLU A 93 3.91 0.48 9.39
CA GLU A 93 4.06 1.49 10.44
C GLU A 93 4.83 0.91 11.62
N ILE A 94 5.67 1.74 12.23
CA ILE A 94 6.30 1.42 13.51
C ILE A 94 5.34 1.84 14.62
N LEU A 95 4.88 0.87 15.42
CA LEU A 95 4.01 1.11 16.55
C LEU A 95 4.77 1.67 17.75
N ASN A 96 4.04 2.20 18.75
CA ASN A 96 4.64 2.80 19.95
C ASN A 96 5.52 1.83 20.77
N ASP A 97 5.26 0.54 20.66
CA ASP A 97 6.05 -0.52 21.31
C ASP A 97 7.26 -0.98 20.48
N GLY A 98 7.47 -0.36 19.33
CA GLY A 98 8.56 -0.64 18.40
C GLY A 98 8.31 -1.81 17.47
N THR A 99 7.14 -2.46 17.54
CA THR A 99 6.72 -3.51 16.61
C THR A 99 6.10 -2.92 15.34
N LEU A 100 5.71 -3.76 14.39
CA LEU A 100 5.20 -3.33 13.09
C LEU A 100 3.74 -3.72 12.89
N ARG A 101 2.99 -2.76 12.32
CA ARG A 101 1.71 -2.99 11.63
C ARG A 101 1.96 -2.98 10.13
N LEU A 102 1.55 -4.01 9.42
CA LEU A 102 1.54 -4.02 7.95
C LEU A 102 0.26 -3.37 7.43
N TYR A 103 0.38 -2.49 6.41
CA TYR A 103 -0.80 -1.82 5.83
C TYR A 103 -1.27 -2.45 4.54
N GLN A 104 -0.33 -2.77 3.65
CA GLN A 104 -0.64 -3.21 2.31
C GLN A 104 0.46 -4.12 1.79
N TYR A 105 0.04 -5.21 1.15
CA TYR A 105 0.92 -6.06 0.38
C TYR A 105 1.19 -5.44 -0.98
N GLU A 106 2.47 -5.27 -1.31
CA GLU A 106 2.95 -4.65 -2.55
C GLU A 106 3.63 -5.66 -3.48
N GLY A 107 3.75 -6.90 -3.05
CA GLY A 107 4.36 -7.97 -3.84
C GLY A 107 3.43 -8.48 -4.95
N THR A 108 3.94 -9.43 -5.72
CA THR A 108 3.23 -10.05 -6.85
C THR A 108 2.96 -11.55 -6.65
N ASP A 109 3.39 -12.12 -5.52
CA ASP A 109 3.21 -13.53 -5.23
C ASP A 109 1.77 -13.87 -4.88
N THR A 110 1.31 -15.04 -5.29
CA THR A 110 0.01 -15.60 -4.92
C THR A 110 0.09 -16.55 -3.74
N ASN A 111 1.30 -17.01 -3.40
CA ASN A 111 1.62 -17.82 -2.22
C ASN A 111 2.53 -17.01 -1.31
N ILE A 112 1.93 -16.35 -0.32
CA ILE A 112 2.58 -15.30 0.46
C ILE A 112 3.07 -15.85 1.78
N VAL A 113 4.29 -15.50 2.16
CA VAL A 113 4.82 -15.70 3.51
C VAL A 113 4.99 -14.34 4.16
N VAL A 114 4.17 -14.02 5.15
CA VAL A 114 4.30 -12.78 5.93
C VAL A 114 5.54 -12.92 6.82
N PRO A 115 6.52 -12.00 6.74
CA PRO A 115 7.74 -12.10 7.52
C PRO A 115 7.49 -11.91 9.02
N ASP A 116 8.23 -12.63 9.86
CA ASP A 116 8.19 -12.45 11.31
C ASP A 116 8.80 -11.11 11.75
N THR A 117 9.80 -10.65 11.01
CA THR A 117 10.49 -9.37 11.26
C THR A 117 10.78 -8.63 9.96
N ILE A 118 10.74 -7.29 10.04
CA ILE A 118 11.25 -6.37 9.01
C ILE A 118 12.17 -5.39 9.74
N ASP A 119 13.41 -5.18 9.26
CA ASP A 119 14.42 -4.34 9.89
C ASP A 119 14.67 -4.68 11.38
N GLY A 120 14.61 -5.98 11.73
CA GLY A 120 14.78 -6.47 13.09
C GLY A 120 13.62 -6.20 14.03
N ARG A 121 12.49 -5.65 13.53
CA ARG A 121 11.28 -5.38 14.30
C ARG A 121 10.23 -6.45 14.02
N LYS A 122 9.57 -6.93 15.06
CA LYS A 122 8.53 -7.97 14.94
C LYS A 122 7.29 -7.41 14.23
N VAL A 123 6.72 -8.20 13.33
CA VAL A 123 5.41 -7.96 12.74
C VAL A 123 4.34 -8.51 13.69
N THR A 124 3.58 -7.63 14.33
CA THR A 124 2.57 -8.01 15.31
C THR A 124 1.14 -7.72 14.89
N VAL A 125 0.94 -6.85 13.89
CA VAL A 125 -0.38 -6.48 13.40
C VAL A 125 -0.46 -6.62 11.89
N LEU A 126 -1.42 -7.41 11.42
CA LEU A 126 -1.89 -7.38 10.05
C LEU A 126 -2.99 -6.33 9.97
N GLY A 127 -2.70 -5.22 9.34
CA GLY A 127 -3.53 -4.02 9.37
C GLY A 127 -4.81 -4.12 8.54
N ASN A 128 -5.60 -3.07 8.62
CA ASN A 128 -6.85 -2.98 7.87
C ASN A 128 -6.60 -3.10 6.36
N SER A 129 -7.29 -4.04 5.72
CA SER A 129 -7.27 -4.21 4.27
C SER A 129 -5.89 -4.54 3.67
N THR A 130 -4.98 -5.16 4.44
CA THR A 130 -3.59 -5.45 4.02
C THR A 130 -3.52 -6.13 2.64
N PHE A 131 -4.38 -7.11 2.36
CA PHE A 131 -4.41 -7.80 1.07
C PHE A 131 -5.56 -7.36 0.15
N GLN A 132 -6.51 -6.57 0.63
CA GLN A 132 -7.71 -6.18 -0.13
C GLN A 132 -7.39 -5.41 -1.42
N TYR A 133 -6.41 -4.54 -1.38
CA TYR A 133 -6.10 -3.60 -2.47
C TYR A 133 -4.80 -3.93 -3.19
N CYS A 134 -4.20 -5.08 -2.92
CA CYS A 134 -3.06 -5.52 -3.72
C CYS A 134 -3.52 -5.93 -5.13
N THR A 135 -2.62 -5.82 -6.09
CA THR A 135 -2.92 -6.08 -7.51
C THR A 135 -3.45 -7.51 -7.75
N GLN A 136 -3.04 -8.45 -6.89
CA GLN A 136 -3.37 -9.88 -6.98
C GLN A 136 -4.36 -10.33 -5.90
N ALA A 137 -5.12 -9.44 -5.26
CA ALA A 137 -6.01 -9.80 -4.15
C ALA A 137 -6.87 -11.04 -4.45
N SER A 138 -7.54 -11.06 -5.61
CA SER A 138 -8.38 -12.19 -6.05
C SER A 138 -7.59 -13.45 -6.41
N ASP A 139 -6.29 -13.36 -6.63
CA ASP A 139 -5.42 -14.45 -7.07
C ASP A 139 -4.59 -15.06 -5.93
N ILE A 140 -4.64 -14.51 -4.72
CA ILE A 140 -3.94 -15.05 -3.56
C ILE A 140 -4.49 -16.45 -3.24
N GLU A 141 -3.62 -17.44 -3.27
CA GLU A 141 -3.96 -18.85 -3.04
C GLU A 141 -3.64 -19.31 -1.62
N SER A 142 -2.56 -18.80 -1.05
CA SER A 142 -2.14 -19.13 0.32
C SER A 142 -1.43 -17.97 1.02
N VAL A 143 -1.64 -17.86 2.33
CA VAL A 143 -0.91 -16.92 3.18
C VAL A 143 -0.45 -17.66 4.44
N THR A 144 0.87 -17.62 4.70
CA THR A 144 1.46 -18.10 5.95
C THR A 144 1.68 -16.89 6.86
N LEU A 145 1.12 -16.94 8.06
CA LEU A 145 1.23 -15.88 9.07
C LEU A 145 2.34 -16.19 10.08
N PRO A 146 3.09 -15.19 10.57
CA PRO A 146 4.16 -15.39 11.55
C PRO A 146 3.63 -15.59 12.96
N ASP A 147 4.37 -16.34 13.78
CA ASP A 147 4.01 -16.58 15.20
C ASP A 147 4.03 -15.30 16.05
N SER A 148 4.73 -14.25 15.61
CA SER A 148 4.74 -12.95 16.29
C SER A 148 3.41 -12.20 16.20
N LEU A 149 2.50 -12.61 15.29
CA LEU A 149 1.25 -11.90 15.03
C LEU A 149 0.30 -11.99 16.21
N THR A 150 -0.25 -10.87 16.65
CA THR A 150 -1.22 -10.76 17.74
C THR A 150 -2.58 -10.26 17.31
N THR A 151 -2.63 -9.53 16.20
CA THR A 151 -3.85 -8.89 15.72
C THR A 151 -3.99 -9.00 14.19
N ILE A 152 -5.19 -9.37 13.76
CA ILE A 152 -5.63 -9.29 12.37
C ILE A 152 -6.77 -8.27 12.34
N GLU A 153 -6.57 -7.14 11.66
CA GLU A 153 -7.56 -6.07 11.61
C GLU A 153 -8.69 -6.36 10.59
N LYS A 154 -9.67 -5.47 10.53
CA LYS A 154 -10.83 -5.63 9.64
C LYS A 154 -10.40 -5.72 8.17
N ASN A 155 -11.14 -6.47 7.38
CA ASN A 155 -10.94 -6.60 5.93
C ASN A 155 -9.54 -7.06 5.50
N ALA A 156 -8.71 -7.60 6.38
CA ALA A 156 -7.31 -7.94 6.08
C ALA A 156 -7.17 -8.81 4.82
N PHE A 157 -8.08 -9.79 4.63
CA PHE A 157 -8.13 -10.71 3.50
C PHE A 157 -9.38 -10.50 2.61
N TYR A 158 -10.06 -9.37 2.72
CA TYR A 158 -11.23 -9.10 1.91
C TYR A 158 -10.89 -9.15 0.41
N ASN A 159 -11.74 -9.75 -0.42
CA ASN A 159 -11.51 -10.03 -1.85
C ASN A 159 -10.38 -11.04 -2.17
N CYS A 160 -9.85 -11.79 -1.21
CA CYS A 160 -8.92 -12.89 -1.50
C CYS A 160 -9.71 -14.15 -1.93
N GLU A 161 -10.34 -14.12 -3.10
CA GLU A 161 -11.35 -15.10 -3.54
C GLU A 161 -10.80 -16.53 -3.71
N LYS A 162 -9.51 -16.68 -4.04
CA LYS A 162 -8.86 -17.99 -4.19
C LYS A 162 -8.25 -18.52 -2.90
N LEU A 163 -8.23 -17.72 -1.83
CA LEU A 163 -7.67 -18.13 -0.54
C LEU A 163 -8.60 -19.13 0.14
N LYS A 164 -8.16 -20.38 0.25
CA LYS A 164 -8.97 -21.49 0.79
C LYS A 164 -8.92 -21.59 2.31
N SER A 165 -7.78 -21.30 2.88
CA SER A 165 -7.56 -21.41 4.33
C SER A 165 -6.35 -20.58 4.75
N VAL A 166 -6.39 -20.10 5.99
CA VAL A 166 -5.26 -19.45 6.68
C VAL A 166 -5.14 -20.10 8.06
N THR A 167 -3.95 -20.55 8.42
CA THR A 167 -3.70 -21.01 9.78
C THR A 167 -3.48 -19.79 10.66
N ILE A 168 -4.33 -19.63 11.69
CA ILE A 168 -4.21 -18.51 12.64
C ILE A 168 -3.15 -18.88 13.68
N PRO A 169 -2.08 -18.07 13.83
CA PRO A 169 -1.05 -18.30 14.84
C PRO A 169 -1.59 -18.26 16.27
N PRO A 170 -0.99 -19.01 17.21
CA PRO A 170 -1.52 -19.15 18.57
C PRO A 170 -1.54 -17.85 19.37
N ASN A 171 -0.71 -16.88 19.01
CA ASN A 171 -0.62 -15.59 19.69
C ASN A 171 -1.66 -14.56 19.20
N VAL A 172 -2.44 -14.86 18.15
CA VAL A 172 -3.49 -13.96 17.67
C VAL A 172 -4.63 -13.93 18.69
N SER A 173 -4.82 -12.78 19.30
CA SER A 173 -5.84 -12.52 20.32
C SER A 173 -7.01 -11.67 19.81
N SER A 174 -6.87 -11.05 18.62
CA SER A 174 -7.88 -10.19 18.04
C SER A 174 -8.01 -10.39 16.53
N ILE A 175 -9.26 -10.57 16.07
CA ILE A 175 -9.61 -10.66 14.65
C ILE A 175 -10.74 -9.66 14.40
N GLY A 176 -10.51 -8.75 13.45
CA GLY A 176 -11.42 -7.67 13.10
C GLY A 176 -12.62 -8.11 12.27
N LEU A 177 -13.60 -7.22 12.15
CA LEU A 177 -14.80 -7.44 11.33
C LEU A 177 -14.45 -7.73 9.87
N ALA A 178 -15.05 -8.76 9.28
CA ALA A 178 -14.84 -9.14 7.88
C ALA A 178 -13.34 -9.28 7.53
N ALA A 179 -12.52 -9.81 8.46
CA ALA A 179 -11.10 -10.03 8.22
C ALA A 179 -10.84 -11.03 7.08
N PHE A 180 -11.83 -11.91 6.83
CA PHE A 180 -11.85 -12.92 5.76
C PHE A 180 -13.06 -12.79 4.87
#